data_8cfc01d56f05b878009efed70effd4f4
#
_entry.id   8cfc01d56f05b878009efed70effd4f4
#
_cell.length_a   1.000
_cell.length_b   1.000
_cell.length_c   1.000
_cell.angle_alpha   90.00
_cell.angle_beta   90.00
_cell.angle_gamma   90.00
#
_symmetry.space_group_name_H-M   'P 1'
#
loop_
_entity.id
_entity.type
_entity.pdbx_description
1 polymer ?
#
loop_
_entity_poly.entity_id
_entity_poly.type
_entity_poly.pdbx_seq_one_letter_code
_entity_poly.pdbx_strand_id
1 'polypeptide(L)'
;MTDLQECRRQIDEIDSEILRLFEKRMKVSEDVANYKIRTGKPVFDAVREREKLKSLGEQAHGEFNALGIQEVFQQIMAISRKRQYQLLTSNGKEENRDYEMVDTLPLRNVTVVFQGVEGAYSYAA
;
A
#
# COMPACT_ATOMS: atom_id res chain seq x y z
N MET A 1 -16.48 -1.63 34.12
CA MET A 1 -16.16 -2.79 33.34
C MET A 1 -16.54 -2.58 31.89
N THR A 2 -15.69 -3.05 30.99
CA THR A 2 -15.93 -2.78 29.61
C THR A 2 -16.86 -3.83 29.02
N ASP A 3 -17.87 -3.37 28.34
CA ASP A 3 -18.81 -4.24 27.72
C ASP A 3 -18.31 -4.59 26.33
N LEU A 4 -18.41 -5.84 25.94
CA LEU A 4 -17.94 -6.30 24.65
C LEU A 4 -18.66 -5.59 23.51
N GLN A 5 -19.96 -5.37 23.67
CA GLN A 5 -20.71 -4.66 22.64
C GLN A 5 -20.22 -3.23 22.47
N GLU A 6 -19.90 -2.59 23.57
CA GLU A 6 -19.38 -1.22 23.51
C GLU A 6 -18.01 -1.20 22.85
N CYS A 7 -17.16 -2.17 23.16
CA CYS A 7 -15.86 -2.27 22.50
C CYS A 7 -16.01 -2.46 21.00
N ARG A 8 -16.95 -3.31 20.59
CA ARG A 8 -17.17 -3.54 19.17
C ARG A 8 -17.69 -2.30 18.47
N ARG A 9 -18.54 -1.55 19.14
CA ARG A 9 -19.06 -0.31 18.58
C ARG A 9 -17.91 0.67 18.36
N GLN A 10 -17.03 0.78 19.34
CA GLN A 10 -15.89 1.69 19.23
C GLN A 10 -14.95 1.25 18.10
N ILE A 11 -14.72 -0.05 17.98
CA ILE A 11 -13.87 -0.57 16.92
C ILE A 11 -14.49 -0.25 15.55
N ASP A 12 -15.81 -0.42 15.43
CA ASP A 12 -16.47 -0.14 14.17
C ASP A 12 -16.34 1.32 13.78
N GLU A 13 -16.42 2.20 14.75
CA GLU A 13 -16.24 3.63 14.49
C GLU A 13 -14.82 3.93 14.05
N ILE A 14 -13.84 3.31 14.72
CA ILE A 14 -12.44 3.50 14.37
C ILE A 14 -12.19 2.96 12.98
N ASP A 15 -12.74 1.79 12.67
CA ASP A 15 -12.54 1.18 11.37
C ASP A 15 -13.10 2.05 10.25
N SER A 16 -14.24 2.69 10.50
CA SER A 16 -14.81 3.62 9.52
C SER A 16 -13.90 4.81 9.29
N GLU A 17 -13.26 5.28 10.34
CA GLU A 17 -12.30 6.36 10.20
C GLU A 17 -11.07 5.93 9.41
N ILE A 18 -10.60 4.72 9.68
CA ILE A 18 -9.45 4.18 8.94
C ILE A 18 -9.80 4.07 7.46
N LEU A 19 -11.00 3.59 7.16
CA LEU A 19 -11.45 3.46 5.79
C LEU A 19 -11.47 4.83 5.10
N ARG A 20 -12.04 5.82 5.76
CA ARG A 20 -12.13 7.16 5.22
C ARG A 20 -10.74 7.74 4.94
N LEU A 21 -9.83 7.56 5.90
CA LEU A 21 -8.48 8.08 5.74
C LEU A 21 -7.70 7.32 4.67
N PHE A 22 -7.92 6.02 4.57
CA PHE A 22 -7.28 5.22 3.53
C PHE A 22 -7.72 5.70 2.15
N GLU A 23 -9.01 5.91 1.97
CA GLU A 23 -9.53 6.36 0.68
C GLU A 23 -9.00 7.73 0.32
N LYS A 24 -8.92 8.59 1.32
CA LYS A 24 -8.37 9.92 1.11
C LYS A 24 -6.91 9.86 0.70
N ARG A 25 -6.16 8.99 1.37
CA ARG A 25 -4.75 8.84 1.06
C ARG A 25 -4.54 8.28 -0.35
N MET A 26 -5.40 7.35 -0.76
CA MET A 26 -5.31 6.78 -2.10
C MET A 26 -5.62 7.84 -3.16
N LYS A 27 -6.57 8.72 -2.87
CA LYS A 27 -6.89 9.80 -3.79
C LYS A 27 -5.68 10.72 -3.97
N VAL A 28 -5.01 11.08 -2.89
CA VAL A 28 -3.81 11.91 -2.96
C VAL A 28 -2.70 11.15 -3.70
N SER A 29 -2.63 9.84 -3.49
CA SER A 29 -1.65 9.02 -4.17
C SER A 29 -1.86 9.04 -5.68
N GLU A 30 -3.11 9.11 -6.13
CA GLU A 30 -3.40 9.25 -7.55
C GLU A 30 -2.90 10.58 -8.07
N ASP A 31 -3.03 11.64 -7.28
CA ASP A 31 -2.50 12.94 -7.67
C ASP A 31 -0.99 12.90 -7.80
N VAL A 32 -0.34 12.19 -6.89
CA VAL A 32 1.11 12.01 -6.94
C VAL A 32 1.50 11.25 -8.22
N ALA A 33 0.72 10.22 -8.56
CA ALA A 33 0.99 9.45 -9.77
C ALA A 33 0.89 10.34 -11.00
N ASN A 34 -0.12 11.17 -11.08
CA ASN A 34 -0.29 12.07 -12.20
C ASN A 34 0.88 13.04 -12.32
N TYR A 35 1.37 13.52 -11.19
CA TYR A 35 2.53 14.39 -11.19
C TYR A 35 3.76 13.66 -11.72
N LYS A 36 3.97 12.43 -11.25
CA LYS A 36 5.13 11.64 -11.66
C LYS A 36 5.08 11.30 -13.14
N ILE A 37 3.88 11.01 -13.65
CA ILE A 37 3.70 10.73 -15.06
C ILE A 37 4.09 11.97 -15.89
N ARG A 38 3.64 13.14 -15.48
CA ARG A 38 3.95 14.35 -16.20
C ARG A 38 5.44 14.69 -16.18
N THR A 39 6.10 14.40 -15.08
CA THR A 39 7.51 14.80 -14.91
C THR A 39 8.50 13.69 -15.16
N GLY A 40 8.01 12.48 -15.45
CA GLY A 40 8.90 11.35 -15.72
C GLY A 40 9.58 10.77 -14.52
N LYS A 41 9.10 11.07 -13.33
CA LYS A 41 9.71 10.55 -12.12
C LYS A 41 9.22 9.13 -11.84
N PRO A 42 10.07 8.29 -11.24
CA PRO A 42 9.68 6.91 -10.97
C PRO A 42 8.66 6.83 -9.85
N VAL A 43 7.82 5.82 -9.92
CA VAL A 43 6.80 5.60 -8.89
C VAL A 43 7.44 5.21 -7.56
N PHE A 44 8.36 4.27 -7.59
CA PHE A 44 8.95 3.77 -6.36
C PHE A 44 10.08 4.65 -5.88
N ASP A 45 9.96 5.12 -4.65
CA ASP A 45 10.99 5.91 -4.02
C ASP A 45 11.36 5.20 -2.72
N ALA A 46 12.36 4.35 -2.77
CA ALA A 46 12.74 3.52 -1.63
C ALA A 46 13.20 4.34 -0.43
N VAL A 47 13.88 5.43 -0.69
CA VAL A 47 14.39 6.27 0.41
C VAL A 47 13.21 6.92 1.15
N ARG A 48 12.27 7.46 0.40
CA ARG A 48 11.10 8.09 0.97
C ARG A 48 10.29 7.09 1.81
N GLU A 49 10.13 5.87 1.30
CA GLU A 49 9.35 4.87 2.01
C GLU A 49 10.04 4.44 3.30
N ARG A 50 11.35 4.26 3.26
CA ARG A 50 12.09 3.89 4.47
C ARG A 50 12.01 4.99 5.52
N GLU A 51 12.16 6.23 5.10
CA GLU A 51 12.09 7.34 6.02
C GLU A 51 10.72 7.46 6.65
N LYS A 52 9.68 7.20 5.86
CA LYS A 52 8.32 7.26 6.37
C LYS A 52 8.07 6.18 7.40
N LEU A 53 8.53 4.96 7.13
CA LEU A 53 8.37 3.87 8.08
C LEU A 53 9.11 4.15 9.37
N LYS A 54 10.32 4.67 9.27
CA LYS A 54 11.10 5.01 10.44
C LYS A 54 10.37 6.07 11.28
N SER A 55 9.90 7.12 10.61
CA SER A 55 9.22 8.20 11.29
C SER A 55 7.95 7.72 11.99
N LEU A 56 7.17 6.87 11.33
CA LEU A 56 5.95 6.35 11.93
C LEU A 56 6.25 5.48 13.14
N GLY A 57 7.30 4.67 13.04
CA GLY A 57 7.70 3.86 14.20
C GLY A 57 8.11 4.71 15.38
N GLU A 58 8.78 5.82 15.10
CA GLU A 58 9.21 6.72 16.17
C GLU A 58 8.05 7.47 16.81
N GLN A 59 7.00 7.72 16.04
CA GLN A 59 5.84 8.42 16.57
C GLN A 59 4.93 7.51 17.38
N ALA A 60 5.02 6.21 17.17
CA ALA A 60 4.14 5.29 17.87
C ALA A 60 4.52 5.17 19.34
N HIS A 61 3.54 4.80 20.15
CA HIS A 61 3.77 4.62 21.56
C HIS A 61 3.94 3.13 21.85
N GLY A 62 5.15 2.73 22.17
CA GLY A 62 5.45 1.36 22.53
C GLY A 62 5.92 0.54 21.34
N GLU A 63 6.67 -0.51 21.64
CA GLU A 63 7.28 -1.33 20.62
C GLU A 63 6.26 -2.08 19.78
N PHE A 64 5.23 -2.59 20.41
CA PHE A 64 4.20 -3.33 19.70
C PHE A 64 3.54 -2.44 18.65
N ASN A 65 3.17 -1.22 19.04
CA ASN A 65 2.53 -0.30 18.10
C ASN A 65 3.48 0.17 17.02
N ALA A 66 4.75 0.36 17.37
CA ALA A 66 5.74 0.79 16.39
C ALA A 66 5.89 -0.26 15.29
N LEU A 67 6.02 -1.52 15.67
CA LEU A 67 6.16 -2.60 14.69
C LEU A 67 4.88 -2.79 13.90
N GLY A 68 3.74 -2.71 14.57
CA GLY A 68 2.45 -2.88 13.92
C GLY A 68 2.18 -1.81 12.89
N ILE A 69 2.45 -0.55 13.23
CA ILE A 69 2.17 0.52 12.29
C ILE A 69 3.11 0.47 11.10
N GLN A 70 4.34 0.04 11.31
CA GLN A 70 5.27 -0.11 10.20
C GLN A 70 4.80 -1.19 9.25
N GLU A 71 4.26 -2.27 9.78
CA GLU A 71 3.74 -3.35 8.96
C GLU A 71 2.53 -2.90 8.17
N VAL A 72 1.61 -2.20 8.81
CA VAL A 72 0.42 -1.69 8.15
C VAL A 72 0.80 -0.73 7.03
N PHE A 73 1.74 0.17 7.29
CA PHE A 73 2.13 1.14 6.28
C PHE A 73 2.94 0.54 5.14
N GLN A 74 3.66 -0.55 5.38
CA GLN A 74 4.28 -1.26 4.27
C GLN A 74 3.22 -1.73 3.29
N GLN A 75 2.10 -2.23 3.81
CA GLN A 75 1.00 -2.67 2.96
C GLN A 75 0.32 -1.49 2.26
N ILE A 76 0.08 -0.42 2.99
CA ILE A 76 -0.55 0.76 2.41
C ILE A 76 0.30 1.31 1.27
N MET A 77 1.61 1.38 1.49
CA MET A 77 2.50 1.91 0.46
C MET A 77 2.60 0.98 -0.74
N ALA A 78 2.53 -0.34 -0.49
CA ALA A 78 2.53 -1.29 -1.59
C ALA A 78 1.27 -1.16 -2.44
N ILE A 79 0.11 -0.99 -1.79
CA ILE A 79 -1.14 -0.79 -2.49
C ILE A 79 -1.10 0.52 -3.27
N SER A 80 -0.53 1.55 -2.67
CA SER A 80 -0.40 2.85 -3.31
C SER A 80 0.47 2.75 -4.57
N ARG A 81 1.60 2.03 -4.49
CA ARG A 81 2.45 1.84 -5.66
C ARG A 81 1.71 1.08 -6.77
N LYS A 82 0.96 0.07 -6.37
CA LYS A 82 0.19 -0.70 -7.32
C LYS A 82 -0.78 0.20 -8.08
N ARG A 83 -1.46 1.07 -7.34
CA ARG A 83 -2.39 1.99 -7.96
C ARG A 83 -1.68 2.98 -8.89
N GLN A 84 -0.53 3.46 -8.46
CA GLN A 84 0.24 4.40 -9.27
C GLN A 84 0.74 3.73 -10.55
N TYR A 85 1.18 2.47 -10.47
CA TYR A 85 1.59 1.73 -11.65
C TYR A 85 0.42 1.49 -12.59
N GLN A 86 -0.76 1.24 -12.05
CA GLN A 86 -1.95 1.08 -12.87
C GLN A 86 -2.24 2.34 -13.67
N LEU A 87 -2.12 3.49 -13.02
CA LEU A 87 -2.36 4.76 -13.68
C LEU A 87 -1.30 5.05 -14.74
N LEU A 88 -0.06 4.70 -14.43
CA LEU A 88 1.03 4.88 -15.35
C LEU A 88 0.81 4.02 -16.60
N THR A 89 0.46 2.77 -16.40
CA THR A 89 0.20 1.86 -17.48
C THR A 89 -0.98 2.33 -18.33
N SER A 90 -2.00 2.82 -17.68
CA SER A 90 -3.17 3.31 -18.37
C SER A 90 -2.84 4.49 -19.26
N ASN A 91 -1.99 5.39 -18.78
CA ASN A 91 -1.58 6.53 -19.55
C ASN A 91 -0.67 6.18 -20.72
N GLY A 92 0.16 5.18 -20.53
CA GLY A 92 1.08 4.76 -21.55
C GLY A 92 0.56 3.62 -22.39
N LYS A 93 -0.70 3.29 -22.23
CA LYS A 93 -1.26 2.14 -22.81
C LYS A 93 -1.14 2.06 -24.31
N GLU A 94 -1.31 3.13 -24.94
CA GLU A 94 -1.24 3.14 -26.37
C GLU A 94 0.14 2.88 -26.89
N GLU A 95 1.11 3.19 -26.09
CA GLU A 95 2.47 2.99 -26.47
C GLU A 95 3.02 1.66 -26.06
N ASN A 96 2.48 1.13 -25.00
CA ASN A 96 3.05 -0.07 -24.40
C ASN A 96 2.10 -1.19 -24.19
N ARG A 97 1.13 -1.31 -25.02
CA ARG A 97 0.15 -2.32 -24.79
C ARG A 97 0.70 -3.74 -24.84
N ASP A 98 1.73 -3.99 -25.58
CA ASP A 98 2.29 -5.29 -25.58
C ASP A 98 2.93 -5.63 -24.31
N TYR A 99 3.49 -4.65 -23.69
CA TYR A 99 4.13 -4.79 -22.46
C TYR A 99 3.24 -5.24 -21.38
N GLU A 100 2.02 -4.82 -21.39
CA GLU A 100 1.12 -5.20 -20.42
C GLU A 100 0.89 -6.63 -20.31
N MET A 101 0.97 -7.31 -21.37
CA MET A 101 0.63 -8.66 -21.33
C MET A 101 1.54 -9.47 -20.52
N VAL A 102 2.73 -9.07 -20.41
CA VAL A 102 3.67 -9.81 -19.69
C VAL A 102 3.44 -9.75 -18.24
N ASP A 103 2.95 -8.66 -17.83
CA ASP A 103 2.78 -8.42 -16.49
C ASP A 103 1.90 -9.31 -15.77
N THR A 104 1.02 -9.84 -16.39
CA THR A 104 0.10 -10.58 -15.69
C THR A 104 0.61 -11.81 -15.15
N LEU A 105 1.66 -12.11 -15.29
CA LEU A 105 2.04 -13.25 -14.75
C LEU A 105 2.56 -13.21 -13.51
N PRO A 106 2.76 -13.00 -12.95
CA PRO A 106 3.30 -13.06 -11.75
C PRO A 106 2.87 -12.69 -10.53
N LEU A 107 2.50 -12.96 -10.76
CA LEU A 107 2.33 -12.59 -10.04
C LEU A 107 1.97 -13.09 -9.31
N ARG A 108 1.68 -13.31 -9.49
CA ARG A 108 1.20 -13.49 -9.14
C ARG A 108 1.51 -13.99 -8.58
N ASN A 109 1.48 -14.38 -8.74
CA ASN A 109 1.58 -14.47 -8.49
C ASN A 109 2.19 -14.59 -7.87
N VAL A 110 2.26 -14.86 -7.67
CA VAL A 110 2.66 -14.53 -7.42
C VAL A 110 2.83 -14.69 -6.62
N THR A 111 2.73 -15.08 -6.56
CA THR A 111 2.76 -14.86 -6.11
C THR A 111 3.09 -15.16 -5.48
N VAL A 112 3.17 -15.38 -5.49
CA VAL A 112 3.34 -15.18 -5.32
C VAL A 112 3.69 -15.45 -4.65
N VAL A 113 3.82 -15.81 -4.40
CA VAL A 113 4.14 -15.66 -4.15
C VAL A 113 4.28 -15.82 -3.48
N PHE A 114 4.71 -15.94 -3.35
CA PHE A 114 4.86 -15.81 -3.21
C PHE A 114 4.84 -16.03 -2.46
N GLN A 115 4.79 -16.12 -2.17
CA GLN A 115 4.81 -16.03 -2.03
C GLN A 115 4.67 -15.97 -1.57
N GLY A 116 4.75 -16.94 -1.17
CA GLY A 116 4.71 -16.59 -1.09
C GLY A 116 4.55 -16.76 -0.43
N VAL A 117 4.71 -16.72 -0.28
CA VAL A 117 4.64 -16.44 -0.27
C VAL A 117 4.40 -16.50 0.09
N GLU A 118 4.66 -16.56 0.35
CA GLU A 118 4.60 -16.32 0.16
C GLU A 118 4.27 -16.04 0.45
N GLY A 119 4.35 -17.10 1.05
CA GLY A 119 4.23 -16.53 1.00
C GLY A 119 3.90 -16.54 1.35
N ALA A 120 4.01 -16.94 1.74
CA ALA A 120 3.80 -16.46 1.52
C ALA A 120 3.51 -16.30 1.74
N TYR A 121 3.91 -16.33 1.86
CA TYR A 121 3.69 -15.92 1.50
C TYR A 121 3.76 -15.88 1.80
N SER A 122 3.83 -16.18 2.20
CA SER A 122 3.92 -15.79 1.79
C SER A 122 3.98 -15.65 1.76
N TYR A 123 4.43 -15.76 2.01
CA TYR A 123 4.53 -15.47 1.41
C TYR A 123 4.55 -15.26 1.42
N ALA A 124 4.70 -15.64 1.90
CA ALA A 124 4.76 -15.11 1.42
C ALA A 124 4.54 -14.95 1.30
N ALA A 125 4.83 -15.36 1.61
CA ALA A 125 4.74 -14.91 1.11
C ALA A 125 4.35 -14.78 1.01
#